data_49a34d8f4d148e714b91bc2ea53360f5
#
_entry.id   49a34d8f4d148e714b91bc2ea53360f5
#
_cell.length_a   1.000
_cell.length_b   1.000
_cell.length_c   1.000
_cell.angle_alpha   90.00
_cell.angle_beta   90.00
_cell.angle_gamma   90.00
#
_symmetry.space_group_name_H-M   'P 1'
#
loop_
_entity.id
_entity.type
_entity.pdbx_description
1 polymer ?
#
loop_
_entity_poly.entity_id
_entity_poly.type
_entity_poly.pdbx_seq_one_letter_code
_entity_poly.pdbx_strand_id
1 'polypeptide(L)'
;MINYVVVDDNNTHRKRVVNAIISKMMSNQIEFNIKEFDDYSPGLLNYIKDERRNTVYILDLELPSGDGIDIARYIRNDCNNWISPIIIVTAHTSLYYEVYKQRLQLLDFIGKCNSVEDGIFENIDICLRMLSIERVYRYTYKNVEHAI
;
A
#
# COMPACT_ATOMS: atom_id res chain seq x y z
N MET A 1 -0.69 -11.81 9.38
CA MET A 1 0.43 -11.41 8.49
C MET A 1 0.02 -10.21 7.65
N ILE A 2 0.93 -9.27 7.47
CA ILE A 2 0.72 -8.09 6.62
C ILE A 2 1.44 -8.31 5.30
N ASN A 3 0.76 -8.06 4.19
CA ASN A 3 1.34 -8.15 2.85
C ASN A 3 1.65 -6.75 2.32
N TYR A 4 2.86 -6.52 1.90
CA TYR A 4 3.27 -5.30 1.22
C TYR A 4 3.49 -5.61 -0.26
N VAL A 5 2.89 -4.82 -1.13
CA VAL A 5 3.09 -4.90 -2.58
C VAL A 5 3.80 -3.62 -3.01
N VAL A 6 5.00 -3.74 -3.54
CA VAL A 6 5.82 -2.61 -3.98
C VAL A 6 5.97 -2.66 -5.48
N VAL A 7 5.56 -1.60 -6.16
CA VAL A 7 5.62 -1.51 -7.63
C VAL A 7 6.43 -0.28 -8.02
N ASP A 8 7.59 -0.50 -8.63
CA ASP A 8 8.50 0.53 -9.12
C ASP A 8 9.43 -0.10 -10.16
N ASP A 9 9.55 0.49 -11.33
CA ASP A 9 10.42 0.00 -12.39
C ASP A 9 11.91 0.27 -12.12
N ASN A 10 12.23 1.24 -11.29
CA ASN A 10 13.60 1.54 -10.89
C ASN A 10 14.04 0.62 -9.76
N ASN A 11 14.99 -0.27 -10.04
CA ASN A 11 15.45 -1.26 -9.08
C ASN A 11 16.03 -0.63 -7.80
N THR A 12 16.79 0.44 -7.93
CA THR A 12 17.39 1.15 -6.78
C THR A 12 16.32 1.75 -5.87
N HIS A 13 15.34 2.44 -6.44
CA HIS A 13 14.24 3.04 -5.68
C HIS A 13 13.36 1.97 -5.05
N ARG A 14 13.05 0.90 -5.79
CA ARG A 14 12.25 -0.20 -5.27
C ARG A 14 12.93 -0.87 -4.07
N LYS A 15 14.21 -1.12 -4.16
CA LYS A 15 15.00 -1.70 -3.05
C LYS A 15 15.07 -0.77 -1.85
N ARG A 16 15.13 0.52 -2.07
CA ARG A 16 15.09 1.51 -1.00
C ARG A 16 13.79 1.42 -0.19
N VAL A 17 12.66 1.32 -0.88
CA VAL A 17 11.36 1.14 -0.24
C VAL A 17 11.28 -0.19 0.50
N VAL A 18 11.67 -1.28 -0.15
CA VAL A 18 11.68 -2.62 0.44
C VAL A 18 12.53 -2.65 1.71
N ASN A 19 13.73 -2.10 1.67
CA ASN A 19 14.63 -2.05 2.83
C ASN A 19 14.03 -1.22 3.97
N ALA A 20 13.34 -0.13 3.66
CA ALA A 20 12.64 0.67 4.68
C ALA A 20 11.52 -0.14 5.36
N ILE A 21 10.75 -0.89 4.58
CA ILE A 21 9.71 -1.78 5.13
C ILE A 21 10.34 -2.83 6.05
N ILE A 22 11.38 -3.50 5.59
CA ILE A 22 12.07 -4.53 6.38
C ILE A 22 12.58 -3.94 7.69
N SER A 23 13.25 -2.80 7.62
CA SER A 23 13.81 -2.12 8.80
C SER A 23 12.73 -1.80 9.83
N LYS A 24 11.59 -1.25 9.37
CA LYS A 24 10.49 -0.89 10.25
C LYS A 24 9.78 -2.11 10.84
N MET A 25 9.53 -3.13 10.02
CA MET A 25 8.79 -4.31 10.45
C MET A 25 9.60 -5.24 11.34
N MET A 26 10.92 -5.26 11.21
CA MET A 26 11.79 -6.08 12.07
C MET A 26 11.73 -5.65 13.54
N SER A 27 11.35 -4.42 13.84
CA SER A 27 11.16 -3.95 15.21
C SER A 27 9.79 -4.33 15.80
N ASN A 28 8.91 -4.91 14.99
CA ASN A 28 7.58 -5.35 15.42
C ASN A 28 7.51 -6.88 15.43
N GLN A 29 6.67 -7.44 16.29
CA GLN A 29 6.47 -8.89 16.35
C GLN A 29 5.31 -9.34 15.45
N ILE A 30 5.19 -8.73 14.27
CA ILE A 30 4.13 -9.00 13.31
C ILE A 30 4.76 -9.62 12.07
N GLU A 31 4.25 -10.78 11.67
CA GLU A 31 4.68 -11.42 10.42
C GLU A 31 4.30 -10.56 9.23
N PHE A 32 5.19 -10.48 8.26
CA PHE A 32 4.96 -9.72 7.05
C PHE A 32 5.58 -10.40 5.83
N ASN A 33 5.07 -10.04 4.67
CA ASN A 33 5.56 -10.50 3.38
C ASN A 33 5.66 -9.30 2.45
N ILE A 34 6.67 -9.30 1.57
CA ILE A 34 6.84 -8.24 0.57
C ILE A 34 6.86 -8.89 -0.80
N LYS A 35 5.99 -8.41 -1.69
CA LYS A 35 5.95 -8.82 -3.09
C LYS A 35 6.32 -7.62 -3.96
N GLU A 36 7.32 -7.80 -4.82
CA GLU A 36 7.82 -6.74 -5.70
C GLU A 36 7.36 -6.97 -7.13
N PHE A 37 7.04 -5.86 -7.80
CA PHE A 37 6.76 -5.82 -9.23
C PHE A 37 7.48 -4.62 -9.83
N ASP A 38 7.90 -4.74 -11.08
CA ASP A 38 8.62 -3.69 -11.79
C ASP A 38 7.76 -2.94 -12.81
N ASP A 39 6.52 -3.35 -13.03
CA ASP A 39 5.66 -2.75 -14.04
C ASP A 39 4.18 -3.06 -13.79
N TYR A 40 3.32 -2.33 -14.49
CA TYR A 40 1.91 -2.63 -14.67
C TYR A 40 1.80 -3.85 -15.60
N SER A 41 1.50 -5.00 -15.05
CA SER A 41 1.57 -6.27 -15.76
C SER A 41 0.37 -7.17 -15.45
N PRO A 42 0.04 -8.13 -16.32
CA PRO A 42 -0.99 -9.13 -16.00
C PRO A 42 -0.69 -9.90 -14.71
N GLY A 43 0.57 -10.19 -14.43
CA GLY A 43 0.99 -10.85 -13.19
C GLY A 43 0.65 -10.02 -11.95
N LEU A 44 0.86 -8.71 -12.00
CA LEU A 44 0.47 -7.80 -10.93
C LEU A 44 -1.05 -7.77 -10.74
N LEU A 45 -1.79 -7.64 -11.82
CA LEU A 45 -3.26 -7.59 -11.76
C LEU A 45 -3.84 -8.89 -11.20
N ASN A 46 -3.32 -10.03 -11.60
CA ASN A 46 -3.73 -11.32 -11.06
C ASN A 46 -3.41 -11.43 -9.57
N TYR A 47 -2.26 -10.92 -9.15
CA TYR A 47 -1.89 -10.91 -7.74
C TYR A 47 -2.85 -10.06 -6.91
N ILE A 48 -3.19 -8.87 -7.39
CA ILE A 48 -4.13 -7.96 -6.74
C ILE A 48 -5.53 -8.58 -6.66
N LYS A 49 -5.98 -9.23 -7.73
CA LYS A 49 -7.30 -9.86 -7.83
C LYS A 49 -7.50 -10.97 -6.81
N ASP A 50 -6.45 -11.64 -6.38
CA ASP A 50 -6.48 -12.71 -5.39
C ASP A 50 -6.72 -12.18 -3.96
N GLU A 51 -7.69 -11.38 -3.72
CA GLU A 51 -8.15 -10.86 -2.41
C GLU A 51 -7.26 -11.23 -1.22
N ARG A 52 -6.18 -10.47 -1.01
CA ARG A 52 -5.31 -10.70 0.15
C ARG A 52 -5.67 -9.72 1.25
N ARG A 53 -6.04 -10.25 2.40
CA ARG A 53 -6.32 -9.44 3.59
C ARG A 53 -5.03 -8.78 4.09
N ASN A 54 -5.17 -7.60 4.68
CA ASN A 54 -4.07 -6.85 5.28
C ASN A 54 -2.95 -6.56 4.27
N THR A 55 -3.34 -6.12 3.07
CA THR A 55 -2.38 -5.74 2.04
C THR A 55 -2.22 -4.22 2.00
N VAL A 56 -0.97 -3.77 1.95
CA VAL A 56 -0.58 -2.37 1.77
C VAL A 56 0.11 -2.25 0.41
N TYR A 57 -0.37 -1.33 -0.41
CA TYR A 57 0.19 -1.09 -1.75
C TYR A 57 1.06 0.16 -1.74
N ILE A 58 2.28 0.04 -2.25
CA ILE A 58 3.23 1.15 -2.40
C ILE A 58 3.60 1.22 -3.88
N LEU A 59 3.14 2.26 -4.55
CA LEU A 59 3.14 2.34 -6.01
C LEU A 59 3.89 3.58 -6.50
N ASP A 60 4.72 3.42 -7.53
CA ASP A 60 5.22 4.55 -8.31
C ASP A 60 4.17 4.98 -9.34
N LEU A 61 4.14 6.25 -9.70
CA LEU A 61 3.26 6.77 -10.74
C LEU A 61 3.75 6.37 -12.13
N GLU A 62 5.04 6.53 -12.42
CA GLU A 62 5.59 6.22 -13.73
C GLU A 62 6.05 4.77 -13.83
N LEU A 63 5.40 4.02 -14.71
CA LEU A 63 5.75 2.65 -15.02
C LEU A 63 5.80 2.50 -16.55
N PRO A 64 6.58 1.53 -17.10
CA PRO A 64 6.72 1.39 -18.55
C PRO A 64 5.41 1.12 -19.30
N SER A 65 4.52 0.32 -18.74
CA SER A 65 3.30 -0.13 -19.42
C SER A 65 2.02 0.51 -18.89
N GLY A 66 2.12 1.47 -17.97
CA GLY A 66 0.95 2.13 -17.37
C GLY A 66 1.41 3.04 -16.25
N ASP A 67 0.50 3.44 -15.38
CA ASP A 67 0.88 4.25 -14.22
C ASP A 67 0.29 3.72 -12.90
N GLY A 68 0.80 4.26 -11.80
CA GLY A 68 0.35 3.85 -10.46
C GLY A 68 -1.11 4.17 -10.19
N ILE A 69 -1.67 5.17 -10.87
CA ILE A 69 -3.09 5.51 -10.74
C ILE A 69 -3.97 4.46 -11.40
N ASP A 70 -3.53 3.90 -12.53
CA ASP A 70 -4.24 2.78 -13.17
C ASP A 70 -4.31 1.57 -12.24
N ILE A 71 -3.22 1.29 -11.53
CA ILE A 71 -3.18 0.21 -10.53
C ILE A 71 -4.14 0.53 -9.38
N ALA A 72 -4.10 1.75 -8.86
CA ALA A 72 -4.98 2.17 -7.78
C ALA A 72 -6.46 2.10 -8.19
N ARG A 73 -6.80 2.51 -9.42
CA ARG A 73 -8.16 2.37 -9.94
C ARG A 73 -8.59 0.91 -10.03
N TYR A 74 -7.71 0.03 -10.47
CA TYR A 74 -7.99 -1.39 -10.54
C TYR A 74 -8.30 -1.95 -9.15
N ILE A 75 -7.49 -1.60 -8.14
CA ILE A 75 -7.71 -2.02 -6.76
C ILE A 75 -9.07 -1.55 -6.26
N ARG A 76 -9.38 -0.25 -6.45
CA ARG A 76 -10.58 0.38 -5.90
C ARG A 76 -11.84 -0.01 -6.66
N ASN A 77 -11.82 0.15 -7.97
CA ASN A 77 -13.03 0.05 -8.79
C ASN A 77 -13.26 -1.36 -9.31
N ASP A 78 -12.24 -2.01 -9.86
CA ASP A 78 -12.40 -3.34 -10.44
C ASP A 78 -12.45 -4.43 -9.38
N CYS A 79 -11.61 -4.35 -8.37
CA CYS A 79 -11.59 -5.28 -7.24
C CYS A 79 -12.49 -4.88 -6.08
N ASN A 80 -13.09 -3.69 -6.16
CA ASN A 80 -13.94 -3.14 -5.09
C ASN A 80 -13.27 -3.19 -3.71
N ASN A 81 -11.97 -2.93 -3.68
CA ASN A 81 -11.19 -2.92 -2.44
C ASN A 81 -10.90 -1.48 -2.02
N TRP A 82 -11.66 -0.97 -1.06
CA TRP A 82 -11.54 0.39 -0.51
C TRP A 82 -10.89 0.39 0.88
N ILE A 83 -10.44 -0.77 1.34
CA ILE A 83 -9.88 -0.95 2.69
C ILE A 83 -8.36 -0.93 2.68
N SER A 84 -7.73 -1.57 1.68
CA SER A 84 -6.27 -1.66 1.62
C SER A 84 -5.63 -0.28 1.45
N PRO A 85 -4.68 0.09 2.32
CA PRO A 85 -3.95 1.35 2.16
C PRO A 85 -3.17 1.38 0.85
N ILE A 86 -3.18 2.53 0.17
CA ILE A 86 -2.40 2.77 -1.03
C ILE A 86 -1.54 4.01 -0.80
N ILE A 87 -0.24 3.87 -0.99
CA ILE A 87 0.76 4.92 -0.83
C ILE A 87 1.45 5.11 -2.17
N ILE A 88 1.52 6.34 -2.65
CA ILE A 88 2.26 6.68 -3.86
C ILE A 88 3.65 7.17 -3.48
N VAL A 89 4.69 6.62 -4.11
CA VAL A 89 6.08 7.06 -3.95
C VAL A 89 6.62 7.40 -5.33
N THR A 90 6.84 8.68 -5.61
CA THR A 90 7.19 9.11 -6.97
C THR A 90 8.18 10.27 -6.99
N ALA A 91 8.96 10.38 -8.08
CA ALA A 91 9.78 11.55 -8.36
C ALA A 91 8.93 12.73 -8.86
N HIS A 92 7.68 12.52 -9.26
CA HIS A 92 6.82 13.51 -9.88
C HIS A 92 5.88 14.16 -8.87
N THR A 93 6.43 14.93 -7.94
CA THR A 93 5.66 15.59 -6.87
C THR A 93 4.69 16.67 -7.39
N SER A 94 4.93 17.20 -8.59
CA SER A 94 4.03 18.15 -9.22
C SER A 94 2.66 17.57 -9.55
N LEU A 95 2.53 16.24 -9.59
CA LEU A 95 1.28 15.55 -9.88
C LEU A 95 0.39 15.31 -8.65
N TYR A 96 0.83 15.75 -7.47
CA TYR A 96 0.09 15.51 -6.22
C TYR A 96 -1.38 15.91 -6.32
N TYR A 97 -1.66 17.12 -6.81
CA TYR A 97 -3.04 17.62 -6.90
C TYR A 97 -3.89 16.83 -7.91
N GLU A 98 -3.30 16.48 -9.05
CA GLU A 98 -3.99 15.68 -10.08
C GLU A 98 -4.33 14.29 -9.56
N VAL A 99 -3.42 13.68 -8.81
CA VAL A 99 -3.62 12.37 -8.20
C VAL A 99 -4.70 12.44 -7.11
N TYR A 100 -4.66 13.48 -6.28
CA TYR A 100 -5.64 13.70 -5.22
C TYR A 100 -7.07 13.79 -5.79
N LYS A 101 -7.24 14.47 -6.91
CA LYS A 101 -8.55 14.64 -7.58
C LYS A 101 -9.16 13.32 -8.05
N GLN A 102 -8.39 12.26 -8.20
CA GLN A 102 -8.90 10.96 -8.66
C GLN A 102 -9.80 10.27 -7.62
N ARG A 103 -9.81 10.75 -6.39
CA ARG A 103 -10.66 10.25 -5.30
C ARG A 103 -10.53 8.75 -5.07
N LEU A 104 -9.29 8.27 -5.01
CA LEU A 104 -8.97 6.85 -4.84
C LEU A 104 -8.64 6.48 -3.37
N GLN A 105 -8.88 7.39 -2.44
CA GLN A 105 -8.63 7.17 -1.01
C GLN A 105 -7.17 6.75 -0.75
N LEU A 106 -6.23 7.51 -1.30
CA LEU A 106 -4.81 7.26 -1.07
C LEU A 106 -4.44 7.65 0.37
N LEU A 107 -3.64 6.82 1.01
CA LEU A 107 -3.19 7.12 2.37
C LEU A 107 -2.16 8.24 2.36
N ASP A 108 -1.21 8.22 1.43
CA ASP A 108 -0.17 9.23 1.36
C ASP A 108 0.46 9.32 -0.03
N PHE A 109 1.20 10.40 -0.24
CA PHE A 109 1.94 10.69 -1.46
C PHE A 109 3.33 11.16 -1.06
N ILE A 110 4.35 10.33 -1.30
CA ILE A 110 5.73 10.57 -0.89
C ILE A 110 6.56 10.95 -2.11
N GLY A 111 7.28 12.08 -2.03
CA GLY A 111 8.25 12.47 -3.06
C GLY A 111 9.57 11.74 -2.88
N LYS A 112 10.12 11.18 -3.97
CA LYS A 112 11.39 10.44 -3.94
C LYS A 112 12.60 11.32 -3.58
N CYS A 113 12.50 12.63 -3.75
CA CYS A 113 13.56 13.57 -3.39
C CYS A 113 13.57 13.94 -1.91
N ASN A 114 12.54 13.55 -1.16
CA ASN A 114 12.46 13.72 0.27
C ASN A 114 12.96 12.46 1.00
N SER A 115 12.89 12.45 2.32
CA SER A 115 13.21 11.26 3.09
C SER A 115 12.14 10.19 2.90
N VAL A 116 12.35 9.30 1.95
CA VAL A 116 11.42 8.19 1.64
C VAL A 116 11.29 7.28 2.85
N GLU A 117 12.38 7.00 3.54
CA GLU A 117 12.41 6.12 4.71
C GLU A 117 11.50 6.64 5.82
N ASP A 118 11.57 7.93 6.13
CA ASP A 118 10.71 8.54 7.15
C ASP A 118 9.24 8.47 6.76
N GLY A 119 8.94 8.74 5.51
CA GLY A 119 7.57 8.63 4.98
C GLY A 119 7.03 7.20 5.07
N ILE A 120 7.84 6.22 4.70
CA ILE A 120 7.45 4.80 4.81
C ILE A 120 7.24 4.42 6.27
N PHE A 121 8.12 4.82 7.18
CA PHE A 121 8.00 4.51 8.61
C PHE A 121 6.72 5.09 9.20
N GLU A 122 6.42 6.35 8.92
CA GLU A 122 5.20 7.00 9.41
C GLU A 122 3.94 6.32 8.87
N ASN A 123 3.93 5.95 7.60
CA ASN A 123 2.80 5.29 6.97
C ASN A 123 2.60 3.86 7.49
N ILE A 124 3.66 3.14 7.76
CA ILE A 124 3.54 1.82 8.38
C ILE A 124 2.92 1.93 9.77
N ASP A 125 3.33 2.90 10.59
CA ASP A 125 2.71 3.13 11.89
C ASP A 125 1.20 3.39 11.77
N ILE A 126 0.79 4.17 10.79
CA ILE A 126 -0.63 4.42 10.51
C ILE A 126 -1.34 3.13 10.12
N CYS A 127 -0.75 2.34 9.20
CA CYS A 127 -1.33 1.07 8.76
C CYS A 127 -1.50 0.10 9.94
N LEU A 128 -0.51 0.00 10.82
CA LEU A 128 -0.60 -0.87 11.98
C LEU A 128 -1.72 -0.44 12.92
N ARG A 129 -1.92 0.86 13.12
CA ARG A 129 -3.04 1.38 13.91
C ARG A 129 -4.39 1.07 13.25
N MET A 130 -4.50 1.24 11.94
CA MET A 130 -5.73 0.92 11.21
C MET A 130 -6.11 -0.55 11.39
N LEU A 131 -5.15 -1.46 11.26
CA LEU A 131 -5.36 -2.89 11.43
C LEU A 131 -5.75 -3.25 12.87
N SER A 132 -5.15 -2.60 13.86
CA SER A 132 -5.49 -2.80 15.26
C SER A 132 -6.93 -2.36 15.57
N ILE A 133 -7.35 -1.22 15.05
CA ILE A 133 -8.72 -0.72 15.19
C ILE A 133 -9.72 -1.69 14.55
N GLU A 134 -9.44 -2.19 13.36
CA GLU A 134 -10.27 -3.16 12.68
C GLU A 134 -10.44 -4.44 13.50
N ARG A 135 -9.36 -4.96 14.09
CA ARG A 135 -9.41 -6.14 14.95
C ARG A 135 -10.32 -5.93 16.17
N VAL A 136 -10.19 -4.81 16.85
CA VAL A 136 -10.99 -4.46 18.01
C VAL A 136 -12.47 -4.38 17.63
N TYR A 137 -12.77 -3.73 16.51
CA TYR A 137 -14.13 -3.57 16.03
C TYR A 137 -14.78 -4.94 15.73
N ARG A 138 -14.09 -5.81 15.02
CA ARG A 138 -14.58 -7.15 14.69
C ARG A 138 -14.83 -7.99 15.95
N TYR A 139 -13.94 -7.91 16.92
CA TYR A 139 -14.08 -8.62 18.17
C TYR A 139 -15.31 -8.15 18.94
N THR A 140 -15.51 -6.86 19.05
CA THR A 140 -16.67 -6.26 19.72
C THR A 140 -17.97 -6.68 19.07
N TYR A 141 -18.03 -6.68 17.73
CA TYR A 141 -19.22 -7.10 16.99
C TYR A 141 -19.58 -8.57 17.28
N LYS A 142 -18.61 -9.45 17.23
CA LYS A 142 -18.81 -10.87 17.54
C LYS A 142 -19.31 -11.10 18.96
N ASN A 143 -18.78 -10.38 19.91
CA ASN A 143 -19.23 -10.46 21.29
C ASN A 143 -20.68 -9.99 21.48
N VAL A 144 -21.08 -8.94 20.79
CA VAL A 144 -22.48 -8.46 20.82
C VAL A 144 -23.42 -9.51 20.23
N GLU A 145 -23.04 -10.14 19.10
CA GLU A 145 -23.86 -11.22 18.53
C GLU A 145 -24.01 -12.40 19.48
N HIS A 146 -22.95 -12.78 20.18
CA HIS A 146 -22.97 -13.89 21.12
C HIS A 146 -23.75 -13.55 22.40
N ALA A 147 -23.92 -12.29 22.70
CA ALA A 147 -24.67 -11.84 23.88
C ALA A 147 -26.21 -11.86 23.66
N ILE A 148 -26.64 -11.98 22.42
CA ILE A 148 -28.05 -12.03 22.04
C ILE A 148 -28.50 -13.49 21.97
#